data_24a533ab0f207a3d84e88f10e8dbc45e
#
_entry.id   24a533ab0f207a3d84e88f10e8dbc45e
#
_cell.length_a   1.000
_cell.length_b   1.000
_cell.length_c   1.000
_cell.angle_alpha   90.00
_cell.angle_beta   90.00
_cell.angle_gamma   90.00
#
_symmetry.space_group_name_H-M   'P 1'
#
loop_
_entity.id
_entity.type
_entity.pdbx_description
1 polymer ?
#
loop_
_entity_poly.entity_id
_entity_poly.type
_entity_poly.pdbx_seq_one_letter_code
_entity_poly.pdbx_strand_id
1 'polypeptide(L)'
;MRIPPDVSEWLNIIFRWFHVFAGILWVGSTYYFTWLDGRFQEAERAAAGDKEGAEVWMVHSGGFYVVHKKKTPGVRELHWFRWEAALTWLSGLALLVLVYYVSDGMVDVDVRDISHRTAVLFGVGMILTGGVVYDVLVRSPLAGNDKAFAVVAYALIVGLAYLSTHVISGRAAFLHLGATFGTIMVANVWMHILPAQRRMIAAAREGRTPDARDAARAKLRSKHNTFMAVPAVFTMISNHYPVATYGHEYNWLILSALVLAGFVAAKIIRRA
;
A
#
# COMPACT_ATOMS: atom_id res chain seq x y z
N MET A 1 -0.92 -21.57 24.16
CA MET A 1 -1.71 -22.68 23.56
C MET A 1 -1.17 -22.87 22.14
N ARG A 2 -0.52 -24.00 21.84
CA ARG A 2 -0.01 -24.25 20.47
C ARG A 2 -1.14 -24.77 19.60
N ILE A 3 -1.34 -24.19 18.41
CA ILE A 3 -2.31 -24.67 17.43
C ILE A 3 -1.79 -26.02 16.89
N PRO A 4 -2.64 -27.06 16.74
CA PRO A 4 -2.21 -28.30 16.10
C PRO A 4 -1.62 -28.06 14.72
N PRO A 5 -0.55 -28.76 14.31
CA PRO A 5 0.18 -28.51 13.06
C PRO A 5 -0.69 -28.54 11.82
N ASP A 6 -1.59 -29.51 11.72
CA ASP A 6 -2.55 -29.66 10.61
C ASP A 6 -3.52 -28.49 10.53
N VAL A 7 -4.06 -28.03 11.66
CA VAL A 7 -4.95 -26.88 11.72
C VAL A 7 -4.17 -25.60 11.33
N SER A 8 -2.92 -25.45 11.80
CA SER A 8 -2.07 -24.32 11.44
C SER A 8 -1.76 -24.27 9.94
N GLU A 9 -1.48 -25.41 9.31
CA GLU A 9 -1.28 -25.49 7.86
C GLU A 9 -2.52 -25.10 7.06
N TRP A 10 -3.69 -25.63 7.43
CA TRP A 10 -4.94 -25.27 6.76
C TRP A 10 -5.27 -23.79 6.91
N LEU A 11 -5.12 -23.21 8.10
CA LEU A 11 -5.30 -21.78 8.31
C LEU A 11 -4.31 -20.95 7.48
N ASN A 12 -3.07 -21.39 7.41
CA ASN A 12 -2.03 -20.69 6.63
C ASN A 12 -2.37 -20.67 5.15
N ILE A 13 -2.75 -21.82 4.55
CA ILE A 13 -3.07 -21.88 3.13
C ILE A 13 -4.33 -21.09 2.78
N ILE A 14 -5.38 -21.18 3.62
CA ILE A 14 -6.63 -20.44 3.40
C ILE A 14 -6.41 -18.93 3.49
N PHE A 15 -5.76 -18.45 4.56
CA PHE A 15 -5.50 -17.01 4.69
C PHE A 15 -4.52 -16.50 3.63
N ARG A 16 -3.53 -17.29 3.23
CA ARG A 16 -2.58 -16.91 2.19
C ARG A 16 -3.25 -16.82 0.82
N TRP A 17 -4.05 -17.80 0.47
CA TRP A 17 -4.82 -17.80 -0.77
C TRP A 17 -5.77 -16.59 -0.84
N PHE A 18 -6.54 -16.37 0.24
CA PHE A 18 -7.45 -15.23 0.34
C PHE A 18 -6.71 -13.88 0.28
N HIS A 19 -5.57 -13.76 0.99
CA HIS A 19 -4.74 -12.56 0.98
C HIS A 19 -4.20 -12.22 -0.41
N VAL A 20 -3.68 -13.22 -1.12
CA VAL A 20 -3.17 -13.05 -2.49
C VAL A 20 -4.30 -12.61 -3.42
N PHE A 21 -5.47 -13.26 -3.34
CA PHE A 21 -6.60 -12.91 -4.19
C PHE A 21 -7.11 -11.48 -3.92
N ALA A 22 -7.32 -11.11 -2.66
CA ALA A 22 -7.72 -9.77 -2.28
C ALA A 22 -6.65 -8.72 -2.67
N GLY A 23 -5.37 -9.06 -2.50
CA GLY A 23 -4.25 -8.22 -2.90
C GLY A 23 -4.19 -7.96 -4.40
N ILE A 24 -4.43 -8.99 -5.23
CA ILE A 24 -4.51 -8.85 -6.70
C ILE A 24 -5.63 -7.88 -7.07
N LEU A 25 -6.82 -8.01 -6.46
CA LEU A 25 -7.93 -7.10 -6.72
C LEU A 25 -7.59 -5.66 -6.32
N TRP A 26 -6.99 -5.46 -5.17
CA TRP A 26 -6.63 -4.13 -4.70
C TRP A 26 -5.52 -3.48 -5.54
N VAL A 27 -4.44 -4.20 -5.80
CA VAL A 27 -3.34 -3.71 -6.64
C VAL A 27 -3.83 -3.47 -8.07
N GLY A 28 -4.60 -4.40 -8.64
CA GLY A 28 -5.16 -4.29 -9.98
C GLY A 28 -6.04 -3.06 -10.13
N SER A 29 -7.00 -2.84 -9.23
CA SER A 29 -7.85 -1.65 -9.24
C SER A 29 -7.05 -0.35 -9.05
N THR A 30 -6.05 -0.35 -8.18
CA THR A 30 -5.16 0.81 -7.95
C THR A 30 -4.44 1.23 -9.23
N TYR A 31 -3.87 0.28 -9.97
CA TYR A 31 -3.16 0.58 -11.22
C TYR A 31 -4.11 0.88 -12.38
N TYR A 32 -5.25 0.21 -12.46
CA TYR A 32 -6.29 0.52 -13.43
C TYR A 32 -6.74 1.99 -13.31
N PHE A 33 -7.10 2.45 -12.11
CA PHE A 33 -7.49 3.84 -11.91
C PHE A 33 -6.34 4.83 -12.08
N THR A 34 -5.11 4.43 -11.82
CA THR A 34 -3.92 5.26 -12.07
C THR A 34 -3.73 5.48 -13.58
N TRP A 35 -3.83 4.43 -14.37
CA TRP A 35 -3.81 4.50 -15.83
C TRP A 35 -4.98 5.34 -16.37
N LEU A 36 -6.20 5.06 -15.92
CA LEU A 36 -7.40 5.77 -16.35
C LEU A 36 -7.32 7.29 -16.07
N ASP A 37 -6.85 7.67 -14.87
CA ASP A 37 -6.66 9.10 -14.52
C ASP A 37 -5.58 9.75 -15.39
N GLY A 38 -4.55 9.00 -15.78
CA GLY A 38 -3.54 9.44 -16.76
C GLY A 38 -4.14 9.74 -18.12
N ARG A 39 -4.96 8.82 -18.65
CA ARG A 39 -5.63 9.02 -19.94
C ARG A 39 -6.57 10.23 -19.93
N PHE A 40 -7.33 10.43 -18.84
CA PHE A 40 -8.16 11.63 -18.71
C PHE A 40 -7.33 12.92 -18.68
N GLN A 41 -6.18 12.93 -18.00
CA GLN A 41 -5.31 14.12 -18.00
C GLN A 41 -4.77 14.44 -19.40
N GLU A 42 -4.47 13.44 -20.21
CA GLU A 42 -4.05 13.64 -21.61
C GLU A 42 -5.20 14.17 -22.47
N ALA A 43 -6.39 13.56 -22.37
CA ALA A 43 -7.58 14.00 -23.08
C ALA A 43 -7.97 15.45 -22.70
N GLU A 44 -7.93 15.78 -21.39
CA GLU A 44 -8.18 17.15 -20.89
C GLU A 44 -7.15 18.18 -21.42
N ARG A 45 -5.88 17.77 -21.64
CA ARG A 45 -4.86 18.64 -22.25
C ARG A 45 -5.07 18.81 -23.74
N ALA A 46 -5.44 17.75 -24.46
CA ALA A 46 -5.68 17.79 -25.89
C ALA A 46 -6.91 18.62 -26.25
N ALA A 47 -7.93 18.62 -25.40
CA ALA A 47 -9.19 19.38 -25.63
C ALA A 47 -9.07 20.90 -25.42
N ALA A 48 -7.87 21.47 -25.25
CA ALA A 48 -7.59 22.91 -25.20
C ALA A 48 -8.54 23.74 -24.31
N GLY A 49 -9.03 23.15 -23.21
CA GLY A 49 -9.87 23.85 -22.21
C GLY A 49 -11.31 23.36 -22.11
N ASP A 50 -11.84 22.61 -23.03
CA ASP A 50 -13.12 21.90 -22.86
C ASP A 50 -12.91 20.66 -22.00
N LYS A 51 -13.22 20.82 -20.71
CA LYS A 51 -13.06 19.76 -19.70
C LYS A 51 -14.30 18.87 -19.55
N GLU A 52 -15.38 19.20 -20.21
CA GLU A 52 -16.63 18.45 -20.22
C GLU A 52 -16.73 17.66 -21.51
N GLY A 53 -16.39 16.38 -21.48
CA GLY A 53 -16.50 15.52 -22.65
C GLY A 53 -15.31 14.60 -22.89
N ALA A 54 -14.27 14.69 -22.07
CA ALA A 54 -13.16 13.74 -22.18
C ALA A 54 -13.66 12.30 -21.96
N GLU A 55 -13.45 11.46 -22.97
CA GLU A 55 -13.83 10.05 -22.98
C GLU A 55 -12.57 9.19 -23.03
N VAL A 56 -12.58 8.10 -22.29
CA VAL A 56 -11.58 7.06 -22.41
C VAL A 56 -12.23 5.79 -22.91
N TRP A 57 -11.82 5.37 -24.10
CA TRP A 57 -12.30 4.17 -24.75
C TRP A 57 -11.41 2.98 -24.42
N MET A 58 -12.03 1.85 -24.15
CA MET A 58 -11.37 0.60 -23.81
C MET A 58 -12.04 -0.56 -24.52
N VAL A 59 -11.27 -1.61 -24.77
CA VAL A 59 -11.77 -2.91 -25.23
C VAL A 59 -11.43 -3.99 -24.20
N HIS A 60 -12.41 -4.78 -23.83
CA HIS A 60 -12.21 -5.94 -22.97
C HIS A 60 -13.27 -7.00 -23.24
N SER A 61 -12.88 -8.28 -23.25
CA SER A 61 -13.80 -9.43 -23.44
C SER A 61 -14.72 -9.29 -24.67
N GLY A 62 -14.24 -8.71 -25.79
CA GLY A 62 -15.00 -8.51 -27.01
C GLY A 62 -15.98 -7.34 -26.98
N GLY A 63 -16.03 -6.55 -25.91
CA GLY A 63 -16.86 -5.35 -25.78
C GLY A 63 -16.05 -4.05 -25.81
N PHE A 64 -16.67 -2.97 -26.26
CA PHE A 64 -16.14 -1.62 -26.18
C PHE A 64 -16.75 -0.90 -24.98
N TYR A 65 -15.89 -0.29 -24.17
CA TYR A 65 -16.28 0.43 -22.95
C TYR A 65 -15.87 1.88 -23.06
N VAL A 66 -16.77 2.79 -22.65
CA VAL A 66 -16.50 4.22 -22.58
C VAL A 66 -16.64 4.69 -21.15
N VAL A 67 -15.62 5.38 -20.65
CA VAL A 67 -15.64 5.99 -19.34
C VAL A 67 -15.62 7.50 -19.47
N HIS A 68 -16.55 8.15 -18.77
CA HIS A 68 -16.64 9.60 -18.66
C HIS A 68 -16.30 10.04 -17.22
N LYS A 69 -15.43 11.01 -17.07
CA LYS A 69 -15.12 11.63 -15.79
C LYS A 69 -16.02 12.84 -15.54
N LYS A 70 -16.91 12.73 -14.57
CA LYS A 70 -17.83 13.82 -14.21
C LYS A 70 -17.39 14.47 -12.90
N LYS A 71 -17.61 15.80 -12.78
CA LYS A 71 -17.31 16.58 -11.58
C LYS A 71 -18.33 16.34 -10.46
N THR A 72 -19.58 16.03 -10.82
CA THR A 72 -20.66 15.77 -9.88
C THR A 72 -21.14 14.34 -10.02
N PRO A 73 -21.34 13.61 -8.89
CA PRO A 73 -21.94 12.29 -8.95
C PRO A 73 -23.40 12.43 -9.37
N GLY A 74 -23.82 11.60 -10.33
CA GLY A 74 -25.25 11.47 -10.64
C GLY A 74 -26.02 10.87 -9.46
N VAL A 75 -27.35 10.76 -9.60
CA VAL A 75 -28.27 10.20 -8.57
C VAL A 75 -28.09 8.69 -8.37
N ARG A 76 -27.21 8.04 -9.14
CA ARG A 76 -26.99 6.59 -9.13
C ARG A 76 -26.13 6.15 -7.96
N GLU A 77 -26.26 4.87 -7.60
CA GLU A 77 -25.37 4.23 -6.63
C GLU A 77 -23.91 4.27 -7.11
N LEU A 78 -23.01 4.60 -6.17
CA LEU A 78 -21.58 4.65 -6.41
C LEU A 78 -20.93 3.37 -5.90
N HIS A 79 -20.15 2.70 -6.74
CA HIS A 79 -19.33 1.60 -6.28
C HIS A 79 -18.12 2.13 -5.49
N TRP A 80 -17.87 1.53 -4.31
CA TRP A 80 -16.79 1.93 -3.41
C TRP A 80 -15.70 0.86 -3.40
N PHE A 81 -14.57 1.15 -4.00
CA PHE A 81 -13.36 0.30 -3.95
C PHE A 81 -12.68 0.39 -2.58
N ARG A 82 -13.27 -0.24 -1.58
CA ARG A 82 -12.80 -0.17 -0.19
C ARG A 82 -12.60 -1.53 0.46
N TRP A 83 -13.37 -2.52 0.04
CA TRP A 83 -13.34 -3.85 0.65
C TRP A 83 -12.09 -4.61 0.25
N GLU A 84 -11.58 -4.39 -0.96
CA GLU A 84 -10.34 -4.97 -1.45
C GLU A 84 -9.16 -4.60 -0.54
N ALA A 85 -9.07 -3.34 -0.14
CA ALA A 85 -8.05 -2.86 0.80
C ALA A 85 -8.23 -3.45 2.20
N ALA A 86 -9.46 -3.46 2.72
CA ALA A 86 -9.74 -3.99 4.06
C ALA A 86 -9.49 -5.50 4.14
N LEU A 87 -9.96 -6.27 3.16
CA LEU A 87 -9.81 -7.73 3.13
C LEU A 87 -8.34 -8.14 2.96
N THR A 88 -7.58 -7.42 2.12
CA THR A 88 -6.14 -7.62 1.99
C THR A 88 -5.43 -7.39 3.32
N TRP A 89 -5.74 -6.29 4.01
CA TRP A 89 -5.09 -5.98 5.28
C TRP A 89 -5.48 -6.96 6.39
N LEU A 90 -6.76 -7.29 6.53
CA LEU A 90 -7.24 -8.22 7.56
C LEU A 90 -6.65 -9.61 7.39
N SER A 91 -6.61 -10.13 6.16
CA SER A 91 -5.99 -11.42 5.88
C SER A 91 -4.47 -11.40 6.06
N GLY A 92 -3.82 -10.28 5.70
CA GLY A 92 -2.40 -10.07 5.96
C GLY A 92 -2.07 -10.00 7.44
N LEU A 93 -2.90 -9.35 8.25
CA LEU A 93 -2.77 -9.32 9.70
C LEU A 93 -2.94 -10.72 10.31
N ALA A 94 -3.94 -11.49 9.84
CA ALA A 94 -4.13 -12.86 10.28
C ALA A 94 -2.91 -13.74 9.97
N LEU A 95 -2.32 -13.60 8.78
CA LEU A 95 -1.07 -14.28 8.39
C LEU A 95 0.12 -13.83 9.25
N LEU A 96 0.25 -12.52 9.52
CA LEU A 96 1.33 -12.00 10.35
C LEU A 96 1.27 -12.59 11.76
N VAL A 97 0.08 -12.64 12.35
CA VAL A 97 -0.14 -13.25 13.67
C VAL A 97 0.17 -14.74 13.63
N LEU A 98 -0.41 -15.48 12.67
CA LEU A 98 -0.27 -16.93 12.58
C LEU A 98 1.20 -17.35 12.33
N VAL A 99 1.89 -16.68 11.39
CA VAL A 99 3.20 -17.10 10.90
C VAL A 99 4.35 -16.56 11.76
N TYR A 100 4.15 -15.40 12.42
CA TYR A 100 5.23 -14.72 13.14
C TYR A 100 4.97 -14.56 14.64
N TYR A 101 3.74 -14.20 15.05
CA TYR A 101 3.48 -13.87 16.46
C TYR A 101 3.11 -15.08 17.31
N VAL A 102 2.53 -16.12 16.71
CA VAL A 102 2.19 -17.38 17.38
C VAL A 102 3.29 -18.42 17.21
N SER A 103 4.09 -18.34 16.13
CA SER A 103 5.22 -19.22 15.84
C SER A 103 6.55 -18.55 16.18
N ASP A 104 7.65 -19.31 16.16
CA ASP A 104 8.99 -18.83 16.53
C ASP A 104 9.71 -18.04 15.39
N GLY A 105 8.99 -17.60 14.34
CA GLY A 105 9.59 -16.96 13.16
C GLY A 105 10.12 -15.53 13.36
N MET A 106 9.91 -14.91 14.53
CA MET A 106 10.35 -13.54 14.83
C MET A 106 11.81 -13.42 15.24
N VAL A 107 12.36 -14.43 15.90
CA VAL A 107 13.69 -14.39 16.52
C VAL A 107 14.67 -15.17 15.67
N ASP A 108 15.87 -14.62 15.55
CA ASP A 108 17.06 -15.27 15.03
C ASP A 108 18.20 -14.95 16.01
N VAL A 109 18.69 -15.97 16.71
CA VAL A 109 19.71 -15.81 17.76
C VAL A 109 21.05 -15.33 17.21
N ASP A 110 21.34 -15.64 15.95
CA ASP A 110 22.56 -15.18 15.27
C ASP A 110 22.50 -13.68 14.93
N VAL A 111 21.27 -13.11 14.81
CA VAL A 111 21.05 -11.68 14.65
C VAL A 111 21.05 -10.98 16.00
N ARG A 112 20.21 -11.45 16.91
CA ARG A 112 20.09 -10.90 18.25
C ARG A 112 19.37 -11.84 19.21
N ASP A 113 19.99 -12.10 20.35
CA ASP A 113 19.36 -12.87 21.44
C ASP A 113 18.36 -11.99 22.20
N ILE A 114 17.10 -12.07 21.81
CA ILE A 114 15.97 -11.40 22.46
C ILE A 114 14.81 -12.36 22.66
N SER A 115 13.97 -12.08 23.66
CA SER A 115 12.78 -12.90 23.85
C SER A 115 11.80 -12.76 22.68
N HIS A 116 11.05 -13.82 22.36
CA HIS A 116 9.99 -13.80 21.35
C HIS A 116 9.00 -12.65 21.61
N ARG A 117 8.62 -12.42 22.88
CA ARG A 117 7.73 -11.32 23.25
C ARG A 117 8.32 -9.96 22.87
N THR A 118 9.61 -9.74 23.11
CA THR A 118 10.30 -8.49 22.73
C THR A 118 10.31 -8.30 21.23
N ALA A 119 10.59 -9.36 20.47
CA ALA A 119 10.57 -9.32 19.01
C ALA A 119 9.17 -9.00 18.46
N VAL A 120 8.11 -9.58 19.01
CA VAL A 120 6.72 -9.27 18.63
C VAL A 120 6.38 -7.82 18.95
N LEU A 121 6.71 -7.33 20.15
CA LEU A 121 6.46 -5.93 20.51
C LEU A 121 7.22 -4.96 19.62
N PHE A 122 8.46 -5.30 19.24
CA PHE A 122 9.23 -4.52 18.27
C PHE A 122 8.54 -4.48 16.90
N GLY A 123 8.10 -5.63 16.37
CA GLY A 123 7.40 -5.71 15.09
C GLY A 123 6.09 -4.92 15.06
N VAL A 124 5.27 -5.05 16.10
CA VAL A 124 4.03 -4.25 16.26
C VAL A 124 4.37 -2.76 16.37
N GLY A 125 5.35 -2.41 17.20
CA GLY A 125 5.83 -1.03 17.35
C GLY A 125 6.31 -0.44 16.04
N MET A 126 7.06 -1.21 15.24
CA MET A 126 7.52 -0.82 13.90
C MET A 126 6.35 -0.44 12.97
N ILE A 127 5.31 -1.28 12.90
CA ILE A 127 4.14 -1.04 12.05
C ILE A 127 3.39 0.22 12.49
N LEU A 128 3.13 0.36 13.79
CA LEU A 128 2.39 1.49 14.34
C LEU A 128 3.17 2.80 14.20
N THR A 129 4.45 2.79 14.60
CA THR A 129 5.33 3.96 14.50
C THR A 129 5.52 4.38 13.04
N GLY A 130 5.73 3.43 12.12
CA GLY A 130 5.83 3.70 10.70
C GLY A 130 4.59 4.42 10.15
N GLY A 131 3.40 3.98 10.58
CA GLY A 131 2.13 4.64 10.24
C GLY A 131 2.03 6.07 10.76
N VAL A 132 2.39 6.29 12.03
CA VAL A 132 2.37 7.62 12.66
C VAL A 132 3.40 8.56 12.00
N VAL A 133 4.63 8.10 11.83
CA VAL A 133 5.71 8.89 11.20
C VAL A 133 5.32 9.29 9.78
N TYR A 134 4.77 8.37 9.00
CA TYR A 134 4.25 8.68 7.66
C TYR A 134 3.13 9.73 7.70
N ASP A 135 2.17 9.62 8.60
CA ASP A 135 1.05 10.57 8.68
C ASP A 135 1.54 11.97 9.08
N VAL A 136 2.48 12.07 10.03
CA VAL A 136 3.15 13.33 10.39
C VAL A 136 3.91 13.91 9.20
N LEU A 137 4.67 13.08 8.48
CA LEU A 137 5.44 13.52 7.31
C LEU A 137 4.55 14.10 6.21
N VAL A 138 3.42 13.45 5.91
CA VAL A 138 2.46 13.92 4.89
C VAL A 138 1.74 15.21 5.32
N ARG A 139 1.61 15.48 6.61
CA ARG A 139 1.02 16.72 7.13
C ARG A 139 2.04 17.85 7.25
N SER A 140 3.32 17.55 7.16
CA SER A 140 4.40 18.54 7.28
C SER A 140 4.53 19.38 5.99
N PRO A 141 5.22 20.52 6.03
CA PRO A 141 5.55 21.32 4.84
C PRO A 141 6.32 20.55 3.77
N LEU A 142 7.00 19.44 4.12
CA LEU A 142 7.71 18.57 3.17
C LEU A 142 6.77 17.99 2.10
N ALA A 143 5.49 17.77 2.42
CA ALA A 143 4.50 17.26 1.46
C ALA A 143 4.26 18.20 0.27
N GLY A 144 4.63 19.48 0.37
CA GLY A 144 4.62 20.45 -0.72
C GLY A 144 5.75 20.29 -1.73
N ASN A 145 6.79 19.51 -1.40
CA ASN A 145 7.93 19.24 -2.28
C ASN A 145 8.13 17.74 -2.46
N ASP A 146 7.63 17.19 -3.58
CA ASP A 146 7.70 15.77 -3.89
C ASP A 146 9.11 15.17 -3.79
N LYS A 147 10.15 15.93 -4.18
CA LYS A 147 11.55 15.44 -4.14
C LYS A 147 12.07 15.36 -2.70
N ALA A 148 11.89 16.42 -1.92
CA ALA A 148 12.30 16.45 -0.52
C ALA A 148 11.55 15.38 0.29
N PHE A 149 10.24 15.25 0.09
CA PHE A 149 9.43 14.20 0.70
C PHE A 149 9.98 12.80 0.37
N ALA A 150 10.25 12.52 -0.91
CA ALA A 150 10.75 11.22 -1.33
C ALA A 150 12.11 10.89 -0.71
N VAL A 151 13.03 11.86 -0.65
CA VAL A 151 14.36 11.67 -0.04
C VAL A 151 14.24 11.37 1.45
N VAL A 152 13.46 12.17 2.20
CA VAL A 152 13.31 11.99 3.65
C VAL A 152 12.57 10.67 3.94
N ALA A 153 11.49 10.39 3.22
CA ALA A 153 10.74 9.13 3.38
C ALA A 153 11.63 7.91 3.08
N TYR A 154 12.43 7.97 2.03
CA TYR A 154 13.34 6.87 1.69
C TYR A 154 14.45 6.71 2.73
N ALA A 155 15.04 7.78 3.24
CA ALA A 155 16.03 7.72 4.32
C ALA A 155 15.47 7.07 5.59
N LEU A 156 14.21 7.38 5.95
CA LEU A 156 13.52 6.75 7.08
C LEU A 156 13.27 5.25 6.82
N ILE A 157 12.92 4.86 5.59
CA ILE A 157 12.75 3.46 5.20
C ILE A 157 14.08 2.70 5.30
N VAL A 158 15.18 3.28 4.82
CA VAL A 158 16.52 2.69 4.94
C VAL A 158 16.90 2.51 6.42
N GLY A 159 16.68 3.52 7.25
CA GLY A 159 16.89 3.42 8.70
C GLY A 159 16.05 2.33 9.35
N LEU A 160 14.78 2.19 8.95
CA LEU A 160 13.88 1.16 9.45
C LEU A 160 14.30 -0.25 8.97
N ALA A 161 14.72 -0.39 7.71
CA ALA A 161 15.27 -1.62 7.17
C ALA A 161 16.54 -2.05 7.92
N TYR A 162 17.47 -1.12 8.14
CA TYR A 162 18.67 -1.37 8.92
C TYR A 162 18.33 -1.82 10.36
N LEU A 163 17.51 -1.04 11.04
CA LEU A 163 17.13 -1.34 12.42
C LEU A 163 16.43 -2.70 12.55
N SER A 164 15.46 -2.98 11.68
CA SER A 164 14.67 -4.22 11.78
C SER A 164 15.51 -5.46 11.50
N THR A 165 16.38 -5.45 10.50
CA THR A 165 17.25 -6.58 10.16
C THR A 165 18.34 -6.87 11.20
N HIS A 166 18.61 -5.92 12.13
CA HIS A 166 19.55 -6.08 13.25
C HIS A 166 18.85 -6.36 14.59
N VAL A 167 17.52 -6.44 14.60
CA VAL A 167 16.77 -6.67 15.85
C VAL A 167 15.95 -7.95 15.79
N ILE A 168 15.31 -8.24 14.65
CA ILE A 168 14.48 -9.43 14.45
C ILE A 168 15.01 -10.26 13.27
N SER A 169 14.52 -11.48 13.09
CA SER A 169 14.96 -12.33 11.98
C SER A 169 14.83 -11.61 10.65
N GLY A 170 15.77 -11.82 9.74
CA GLY A 170 15.78 -11.17 8.42
C GLY A 170 14.46 -11.38 7.68
N ARG A 171 13.88 -12.58 7.75
CA ARG A 171 12.58 -12.90 7.19
C ARG A 171 11.46 -12.05 7.80
N ALA A 172 11.44 -11.92 9.12
CA ALA A 172 10.46 -11.09 9.81
C ALA A 172 10.64 -9.61 9.45
N ALA A 173 11.87 -9.10 9.36
CA ALA A 173 12.17 -7.72 9.02
C ALA A 173 11.60 -7.33 7.65
N PHE A 174 11.82 -8.15 6.62
CA PHE A 174 11.28 -7.93 5.28
C PHE A 174 9.74 -7.89 5.29
N LEU A 175 9.10 -8.84 5.95
CA LEU A 175 7.64 -8.92 6.03
C LEU A 175 7.04 -7.77 6.83
N HIS A 176 7.66 -7.36 7.93
CA HIS A 176 7.16 -6.25 8.73
C HIS A 176 7.29 -4.90 8.01
N LEU A 177 8.32 -4.71 7.17
CA LEU A 177 8.39 -3.53 6.32
C LEU A 177 7.23 -3.52 5.30
N GLY A 178 6.95 -4.65 4.67
CA GLY A 178 5.79 -4.80 3.79
C GLY A 178 4.45 -4.59 4.52
N ALA A 179 4.31 -5.15 5.72
CA ALA A 179 3.13 -4.96 6.56
C ALA A 179 2.96 -3.48 6.99
N THR A 180 4.07 -2.77 7.22
CA THR A 180 4.06 -1.32 7.47
C THR A 180 3.51 -0.57 6.26
N PHE A 181 3.98 -0.85 5.05
CA PHE A 181 3.41 -0.26 3.83
C PHE A 181 1.93 -0.59 3.67
N GLY A 182 1.55 -1.86 3.82
CA GLY A 182 0.15 -2.29 3.73
C GLY A 182 -0.75 -1.59 4.74
N THR A 183 -0.28 -1.41 5.99
CA THR A 183 -1.02 -0.71 7.04
C THR A 183 -1.17 0.78 6.74
N ILE A 184 -0.11 1.44 6.28
CA ILE A 184 -0.19 2.84 5.80
C ILE A 184 -1.19 2.96 4.65
N MET A 185 -1.13 2.05 3.69
CA MET A 185 -2.01 2.08 2.52
C MET A 185 -3.48 1.92 2.90
N VAL A 186 -3.83 0.98 3.78
CA VAL A 186 -5.23 0.80 4.24
C VAL A 186 -5.67 1.97 5.11
N ALA A 187 -4.81 2.49 5.98
CA ALA A 187 -5.11 3.69 6.77
C ALA A 187 -5.38 4.90 5.86
N ASN A 188 -4.60 5.08 4.80
CA ASN A 188 -4.87 6.11 3.79
C ASN A 188 -6.27 5.97 3.19
N VAL A 189 -6.68 4.75 2.83
CA VAL A 189 -8.02 4.51 2.26
C VAL A 189 -9.11 4.83 3.28
N TRP A 190 -9.05 4.21 4.47
CA TRP A 190 -10.17 4.26 5.41
C TRP A 190 -10.23 5.54 6.23
N MET A 191 -9.09 6.12 6.60
CA MET A 191 -9.02 7.30 7.48
C MET A 191 -8.91 8.63 6.71
N HIS A 192 -8.51 8.61 5.44
CA HIS A 192 -8.28 9.85 4.68
C HIS A 192 -9.05 9.93 3.36
N ILE A 193 -8.92 8.92 2.48
CA ILE A 193 -9.52 8.94 1.14
C ILE A 193 -11.05 8.85 1.25
N LEU A 194 -11.57 7.80 1.88
CA LEU A 194 -13.02 7.59 2.00
C LEU A 194 -13.75 8.74 2.71
N PRO A 195 -13.26 9.28 3.85
CA PRO A 195 -13.91 10.42 4.48
C PRO A 195 -13.92 11.68 3.60
N ALA A 196 -12.82 11.96 2.88
CA ALA A 196 -12.77 13.08 1.94
C ALA A 196 -13.78 12.90 0.79
N GLN A 197 -13.83 11.72 0.20
CA GLN A 197 -14.79 11.39 -0.87
C GLN A 197 -16.24 11.51 -0.38
N ARG A 198 -16.57 11.06 0.84
CA ARG A 198 -17.90 11.19 1.42
C ARG A 198 -18.32 12.67 1.55
N ARG A 199 -17.41 13.54 2.03
CA ARG A 199 -17.69 14.99 2.12
C ARG A 199 -17.90 15.61 0.75
N MET A 200 -17.08 15.24 -0.24
CA MET A 200 -17.23 15.72 -1.61
C MET A 200 -18.56 15.29 -2.23
N ILE A 201 -18.99 14.05 -2.03
CA ILE A 201 -20.27 13.54 -2.53
C ILE A 201 -21.45 14.23 -1.81
N ALA A 202 -21.38 14.43 -0.50
CA ALA A 202 -22.42 15.14 0.25
C ALA A 202 -22.59 16.57 -0.27
N ALA A 203 -21.49 17.31 -0.41
CA ALA A 203 -21.52 18.67 -0.94
C ALA A 203 -22.14 18.72 -2.35
N ALA A 204 -21.74 17.81 -3.24
CA ALA A 204 -22.27 17.75 -4.61
C ALA A 204 -23.77 17.42 -4.63
N ARG A 205 -24.25 16.52 -3.77
CA ARG A 205 -25.68 16.17 -3.66
C ARG A 205 -26.54 17.34 -3.14
N GLU A 206 -25.95 18.21 -2.32
CA GLU A 206 -26.58 19.42 -1.82
C GLU A 206 -26.45 20.63 -2.78
N GLY A 207 -25.93 20.41 -3.99
CA GLY A 207 -25.71 21.47 -4.98
C GLY A 207 -24.56 22.43 -4.64
N ARG A 208 -23.74 22.09 -3.62
CA ARG A 208 -22.57 22.88 -3.20
C ARG A 208 -21.31 22.40 -3.95
N THR A 209 -20.40 23.31 -4.21
CA THR A 209 -19.08 22.97 -4.76
C THR A 209 -18.24 22.18 -3.73
N PRO A 210 -17.74 20.96 -4.05
CA PRO A 210 -16.86 20.23 -3.18
C PRO A 210 -15.57 20.99 -2.84
N ASP A 211 -15.05 20.86 -1.62
CA ASP A 211 -13.78 21.47 -1.22
C ASP A 211 -12.60 20.85 -2.00
N ALA A 212 -11.87 21.68 -2.73
CA ALA A 212 -10.70 21.29 -3.49
C ALA A 212 -9.61 20.65 -2.62
N ARG A 213 -9.52 21.00 -1.33
CA ARG A 213 -8.58 20.40 -0.38
C ARG A 213 -8.87 18.92 -0.13
N ASP A 214 -10.15 18.52 -0.09
CA ASP A 214 -10.52 17.12 0.06
C ASP A 214 -10.10 16.30 -1.16
N ALA A 215 -10.32 16.83 -2.36
CA ALA A 215 -9.86 16.19 -3.60
C ALA A 215 -8.32 16.06 -3.65
N ALA A 216 -7.61 17.15 -3.32
CA ALA A 216 -6.14 17.16 -3.30
C ALA A 216 -5.58 16.16 -2.28
N ARG A 217 -6.16 16.10 -1.06
CA ARG A 217 -5.77 15.16 -0.01
C ARG A 217 -5.98 13.71 -0.44
N ALA A 218 -7.15 13.39 -0.97
CA ALA A 218 -7.44 12.04 -1.46
C ALA A 218 -6.47 11.63 -2.58
N LYS A 219 -6.22 12.54 -3.53
CA LYS A 219 -5.29 12.30 -4.65
C LYS A 219 -3.85 12.08 -4.18
N LEU A 220 -3.35 12.88 -3.23
CA LEU A 220 -2.01 12.73 -2.66
C LEU A 220 -1.84 11.38 -1.95
N ARG A 221 -2.78 11.00 -1.09
CA ARG A 221 -2.73 9.72 -0.36
C ARG A 221 -2.84 8.52 -1.32
N SER A 222 -3.69 8.60 -2.34
CA SER A 222 -3.79 7.58 -3.38
C SER A 222 -2.50 7.46 -4.21
N LYS A 223 -1.86 8.59 -4.55
CA LYS A 223 -0.54 8.60 -5.20
C LYS A 223 0.50 7.84 -4.36
N HIS A 224 0.57 8.10 -3.05
CA HIS A 224 1.51 7.41 -2.16
C HIS A 224 1.22 5.90 -2.09
N ASN A 225 -0.06 5.49 -2.04
CA ASN A 225 -0.42 4.06 -2.08
C ASN A 225 0.11 3.38 -3.34
N THR A 226 0.00 4.02 -4.50
CA THR A 226 0.53 3.47 -5.77
C THR A 226 2.04 3.23 -5.69
N PHE A 227 2.81 4.14 -5.06
CA PHE A 227 4.24 3.95 -4.90
C PHE A 227 4.58 2.82 -3.91
N MET A 228 3.84 2.70 -2.80
CA MET A 228 4.09 1.68 -1.79
C MET A 228 3.66 0.27 -2.23
N ALA A 229 2.74 0.14 -3.17
CA ALA A 229 2.20 -1.15 -3.59
C ALA A 229 3.28 -2.06 -4.19
N VAL A 230 4.17 -1.55 -5.05
CA VAL A 230 5.21 -2.36 -5.70
C VAL A 230 6.21 -2.94 -4.69
N PRO A 231 6.86 -2.14 -3.83
CA PRO A 231 7.77 -2.70 -2.84
C PRO A 231 7.05 -3.58 -1.80
N ALA A 232 5.79 -3.31 -1.45
CA ALA A 232 5.02 -4.18 -0.57
C ALA A 232 4.83 -5.57 -1.17
N VAL A 233 4.45 -5.68 -2.45
CA VAL A 233 4.35 -6.97 -3.15
C VAL A 233 5.69 -7.69 -3.16
N PHE A 234 6.80 -6.96 -3.44
CA PHE A 234 8.13 -7.55 -3.41
C PHE A 234 8.46 -8.17 -2.04
N THR A 235 8.23 -7.45 -0.93
CA THR A 235 8.51 -7.97 0.42
C THR A 235 7.71 -9.24 0.73
N MET A 236 6.48 -9.37 0.21
CA MET A 236 5.66 -10.59 0.36
C MET A 236 6.25 -11.78 -0.42
N ILE A 237 6.83 -11.54 -1.61
CA ILE A 237 7.46 -12.57 -2.43
C ILE A 237 8.83 -12.98 -1.89
N SER A 238 9.55 -12.09 -1.19
CA SER A 238 10.92 -12.31 -0.70
C SER A 238 11.10 -13.58 0.12
N ASN A 239 10.03 -14.06 0.77
CA ASN A 239 10.04 -15.32 1.54
C ASN A 239 10.44 -16.56 0.75
N HIS A 240 10.28 -16.52 -0.58
CA HIS A 240 10.61 -17.63 -1.47
C HIS A 240 12.08 -17.61 -1.93
N TYR A 241 12.83 -16.55 -1.59
CA TYR A 241 14.20 -16.33 -2.08
C TYR A 241 15.16 -15.96 -0.95
N PRO A 242 15.36 -16.84 0.07
CA PRO A 242 16.13 -16.51 1.25
C PRO A 242 17.57 -16.09 0.93
N VAL A 243 18.27 -16.84 0.08
CA VAL A 243 19.69 -16.60 -0.25
C VAL A 243 19.88 -15.24 -0.93
N ALA A 244 18.97 -14.84 -1.81
CA ALA A 244 19.07 -13.58 -2.54
C ALA A 244 18.52 -12.38 -1.75
N THR A 245 17.84 -12.60 -0.62
CA THR A 245 17.16 -11.54 0.13
C THR A 245 17.55 -11.51 1.60
N TYR A 246 16.69 -11.99 2.47
CA TYR A 246 16.81 -11.82 3.93
C TYR A 246 17.90 -12.67 4.59
N GLY A 247 18.35 -13.74 3.95
CA GLY A 247 19.45 -14.59 4.43
C GLY A 247 20.85 -14.11 4.03
N HIS A 248 20.96 -12.98 3.30
CA HIS A 248 22.24 -12.40 2.91
C HIS A 248 22.80 -11.49 4.02
N GLU A 249 24.12 -11.41 4.18
CA GLU A 249 24.76 -10.56 5.22
C GLU A 249 24.43 -9.07 5.07
N TYR A 250 24.24 -8.59 3.82
CA TYR A 250 23.82 -7.21 3.50
C TYR A 250 22.30 -7.10 3.25
N ASN A 251 21.49 -7.89 3.94
CA ASN A 251 20.06 -7.97 3.71
C ASN A 251 19.32 -6.61 3.84
N TRP A 252 19.76 -5.71 4.73
CA TRP A 252 19.19 -4.38 4.84
C TRP A 252 19.45 -3.50 3.61
N LEU A 253 20.65 -3.63 2.98
CA LEU A 253 20.96 -2.94 1.71
C LEU A 253 20.12 -3.50 0.57
N ILE A 254 19.99 -4.83 0.50
CA ILE A 254 19.17 -5.50 -0.49
C ILE A 254 17.72 -5.04 -0.35
N LEU A 255 17.17 -5.04 0.87
CA LEU A 255 15.82 -4.57 1.15
C LEU A 255 15.63 -3.11 0.69
N SER A 256 16.58 -2.23 1.06
CA SER A 256 16.55 -0.82 0.69
C SER A 256 16.62 -0.62 -0.83
N ALA A 257 17.52 -1.32 -1.51
CA ALA A 257 17.69 -1.23 -2.96
C ALA A 257 16.44 -1.70 -3.71
N LEU A 258 15.80 -2.78 -3.24
CA LEU A 258 14.61 -3.33 -3.85
C LEU A 258 13.36 -2.48 -3.59
N VAL A 259 13.27 -1.82 -2.43
CA VAL A 259 12.25 -0.80 -2.19
C VAL A 259 12.43 0.39 -3.14
N LEU A 260 13.66 0.86 -3.35
CA LEU A 260 13.95 1.92 -4.31
C LEU A 260 13.59 1.51 -5.73
N ALA A 261 13.97 0.30 -6.15
CA ALA A 261 13.59 -0.25 -7.45
C ALA A 261 12.07 -0.31 -7.61
N GLY A 262 11.34 -0.72 -6.56
CA GLY A 262 9.89 -0.70 -6.53
C GLY A 262 9.30 0.70 -6.71
N PHE A 263 9.87 1.73 -6.09
CA PHE A 263 9.45 3.12 -6.29
C PHE A 263 9.73 3.61 -7.71
N VAL A 264 10.87 3.23 -8.29
CA VAL A 264 11.21 3.56 -9.69
C VAL A 264 10.22 2.88 -10.64
N ALA A 265 9.92 1.60 -10.44
CA ALA A 265 8.95 0.86 -11.23
C ALA A 265 7.55 1.50 -11.12
N ALA A 266 7.08 1.84 -9.92
CA ALA A 266 5.83 2.55 -9.73
C ALA A 266 5.79 3.90 -10.47
N LYS A 267 6.90 4.64 -10.49
CA LYS A 267 7.02 5.90 -11.24
C LYS A 267 6.92 5.70 -12.74
N ILE A 268 7.52 4.62 -13.28
CA ILE A 268 7.44 4.28 -14.71
C ILE A 268 6.00 3.92 -15.08
N ILE A 269 5.37 3.01 -14.33
CA ILE A 269 3.99 2.57 -14.57
C ILE A 269 3.00 3.75 -14.53
N ARG A 270 3.23 4.72 -13.64
CA ARG A 270 2.37 5.93 -13.55
C ARG A 270 2.52 6.90 -14.72
N ARG A 271 3.54 6.75 -15.54
CA ARG A 271 3.79 7.59 -16.74
C ARG A 271 3.32 6.92 -18.03
N ALA A 272 3.19 5.58 -18.00
CA ALA A 272 2.67 4.79 -19.12
C ALA A 272 1.15 4.86 -19.21
#